data_bbfc683eeb4ef56bb261e127bdaafd08
#
_entry.id   bbfc683eeb4ef56bb261e127bdaafd08
#
_cell.length_a   1.000
_cell.length_b   1.000
_cell.length_c   1.000
_cell.angle_alpha   90.00
_cell.angle_beta   90.00
_cell.angle_gamma   90.00
#
_symmetry.space_group_name_H-M   'P 1'
#
loop_
_entity.id
_entity.type
_entity.pdbx_description
1 polymer ?
#
loop_
_entity_poly.entity_id
_entity_poly.type
_entity_poly.pdbx_seq_one_letter_code
_entity_poly.pdbx_strand_id
1 'polypeptide(L)'
;VNDVAAPRYSRRKAALLTVAGLVAAGAATGALWSLLAPPVHGVVALTRAGDRVRAYLGSEADHFFTSAFLFVGMLSVVGVVAAVWLWQWRAHRGPVLITALAVGGAGAAAAAAGVGAALMRMRYGVVDIAGAPVTPERRVHYVVEAPAVFFGHTSLQIACSLVFPAALGALVYAMCAVSTSRDDLGGWPPQEYQPVSGRTETVDGALPVGPQSPSR
;
A
#
# COMPACT_ATOMS: atom_id res chain seq x y z
N VAL A 1 -4.66 -6.34 34.09
CA VAL A 1 -4.03 -7.17 33.05
C VAL A 1 -5.13 -7.57 32.09
N ASN A 2 -5.19 -6.94 30.90
CA ASN A 2 -6.16 -7.31 29.88
C ASN A 2 -5.62 -8.58 29.19
N ASP A 3 -6.13 -9.72 29.57
CA ASP A 3 -5.79 -11.01 28.94
C ASP A 3 -6.19 -10.95 27.46
N VAL A 4 -5.20 -11.00 26.60
CA VAL A 4 -5.43 -11.14 25.16
C VAL A 4 -5.92 -12.56 24.92
N ALA A 5 -7.20 -12.72 24.57
CA ALA A 5 -7.77 -14.02 24.28
C ALA A 5 -7.02 -14.73 23.15
N ALA A 6 -6.93 -16.07 23.25
CA ALA A 6 -6.30 -16.87 22.19
C ALA A 6 -6.95 -16.61 20.83
N PRO A 7 -6.14 -16.49 19.75
CA PRO A 7 -6.66 -16.15 18.43
C PRO A 7 -7.55 -17.27 17.88
N ARG A 8 -8.73 -16.90 17.37
CA ARG A 8 -9.65 -17.84 16.71
C ARG A 8 -9.13 -18.39 15.37
N TYR A 9 -8.18 -17.69 14.76
CA TYR A 9 -7.59 -18.06 13.46
C TYR A 9 -6.07 -18.27 13.60
N SER A 10 -5.53 -19.18 12.80
CA SER A 10 -4.07 -19.32 12.67
C SER A 10 -3.47 -18.06 12.01
N ARG A 11 -2.20 -17.77 12.30
CA ARG A 11 -1.48 -16.62 11.69
C ARG A 11 -1.51 -16.67 10.15
N ARG A 12 -1.40 -17.87 9.56
CA ARG A 12 -1.48 -18.06 8.11
C ARG A 12 -2.85 -17.68 7.57
N LYS A 13 -3.93 -18.11 8.23
CA LYS A 13 -5.29 -17.77 7.84
C LYS A 13 -5.56 -16.28 7.97
N ALA A 14 -5.07 -15.63 9.02
CA ALA A 14 -5.16 -14.19 9.19
C ALA A 14 -4.43 -13.43 8.07
N ALA A 15 -3.21 -13.86 7.70
CA ALA A 15 -2.45 -13.27 6.59
C ALA A 15 -3.18 -13.43 5.26
N LEU A 16 -3.71 -14.62 4.95
CA LEU A 16 -4.47 -14.86 3.72
C LEU A 16 -5.73 -14.02 3.64
N LEU A 17 -6.48 -13.91 4.74
CA LEU A 17 -7.68 -13.04 4.80
C LEU A 17 -7.32 -11.57 4.60
N THR A 18 -6.20 -11.11 5.16
CA THR A 18 -5.70 -9.74 4.95
C THR A 18 -5.37 -9.49 3.48
N VAL A 19 -4.60 -10.38 2.85
CA VAL A 19 -4.23 -10.24 1.43
C VAL A 19 -5.47 -10.29 0.55
N ALA A 20 -6.36 -11.28 0.73
CA ALA A 20 -7.58 -11.41 -0.06
C ALA A 20 -8.53 -10.21 0.10
N GLY A 21 -8.69 -9.73 1.34
CA GLY A 21 -9.50 -8.54 1.64
C GLY A 21 -8.95 -7.28 0.97
N LEU A 22 -7.62 -7.09 1.02
CA LEU A 22 -6.96 -5.95 0.37
C LEU A 22 -7.07 -6.02 -1.16
N VAL A 23 -6.88 -7.19 -1.77
CA VAL A 23 -7.04 -7.37 -3.22
C VAL A 23 -8.49 -7.07 -3.65
N ALA A 24 -9.47 -7.55 -2.90
CA ALA A 24 -10.88 -7.24 -3.16
C ALA A 24 -11.20 -5.74 -3.01
N ALA A 25 -10.67 -5.10 -1.96
CA ALA A 25 -10.79 -3.66 -1.76
C ALA A 25 -10.11 -2.88 -2.90
N GLY A 26 -8.94 -3.34 -3.36
CA GLY A 26 -8.26 -2.78 -4.51
C GLY A 26 -9.09 -2.87 -5.78
N ALA A 27 -9.68 -4.02 -6.08
CA ALA A 27 -10.56 -4.19 -7.24
C ALA A 27 -11.78 -3.23 -7.18
N ALA A 28 -12.41 -3.10 -6.02
CA ALA A 28 -13.50 -2.15 -5.80
C ALA A 28 -13.03 -0.70 -5.97
N THR A 29 -11.84 -0.36 -5.47
CA THR A 29 -11.23 0.96 -5.64
C THR A 29 -10.96 1.27 -7.12
N GLY A 30 -10.45 0.31 -7.89
CA GLY A 30 -10.23 0.46 -9.32
C GLY A 30 -11.53 0.68 -10.10
N ALA A 31 -12.59 -0.03 -9.72
CA ALA A 31 -13.92 0.19 -10.29
C ALA A 31 -14.45 1.59 -9.95
N LEU A 32 -14.34 2.02 -8.68
CA LEU A 32 -14.73 3.37 -8.27
C LEU A 32 -13.91 4.45 -8.98
N TRP A 33 -12.59 4.27 -9.08
CA TRP A 33 -11.71 5.16 -9.83
C TRP A 33 -12.17 5.32 -11.28
N SER A 34 -12.56 4.23 -11.94
CA SER A 34 -13.03 4.26 -13.34
C SER A 34 -14.30 5.11 -13.54
N LEU A 35 -15.07 5.36 -12.48
CA LEU A 35 -16.24 6.23 -12.51
C LEU A 35 -15.89 7.69 -12.23
N LEU A 36 -14.84 7.94 -11.48
CA LEU A 36 -14.45 9.28 -11.00
C LEU A 36 -13.36 9.94 -11.85
N ALA A 37 -12.50 9.13 -12.49
CA ALA A 37 -11.39 9.66 -13.28
C ALA A 37 -11.89 10.41 -14.51
N PRO A 38 -11.47 11.68 -14.72
CA PRO A 38 -11.89 12.47 -15.86
C PRO A 38 -11.32 11.88 -17.17
N PRO A 39 -12.13 11.75 -18.23
CA PRO A 39 -11.62 11.37 -19.54
C PRO A 39 -10.75 12.49 -20.12
N VAL A 40 -9.94 12.15 -21.12
CA VAL A 40 -9.05 13.09 -21.81
C VAL A 40 -9.56 13.34 -23.20
N HIS A 41 -9.85 14.61 -23.52
CA HIS A 41 -10.30 15.00 -24.84
C HIS A 41 -9.12 15.45 -25.70
N GLY A 42 -8.96 14.81 -26.83
CA GLY A 42 -7.89 15.08 -27.75
C GLY A 42 -8.38 15.17 -29.19
N VAL A 43 -7.44 15.41 -30.06
CA VAL A 43 -7.68 15.43 -31.51
C VAL A 43 -6.56 14.67 -32.21
N VAL A 44 -6.93 13.96 -33.26
CA VAL A 44 -6.00 13.49 -34.29
C VAL A 44 -6.04 14.50 -35.43
N ALA A 45 -4.91 15.14 -35.69
CA ALA A 45 -4.79 16.16 -36.73
C ALA A 45 -3.86 15.73 -37.84
N LEU A 46 -4.21 16.09 -39.08
CA LEU A 46 -3.36 15.90 -40.24
C LEU A 46 -2.47 17.14 -40.42
N THR A 47 -1.15 16.94 -40.37
CA THR A 47 -0.17 18.00 -40.62
C THR A 47 -0.15 18.39 -42.10
N ARG A 48 0.53 19.50 -42.44
CA ARG A 48 0.74 19.87 -43.84
C ARG A 48 1.58 18.88 -44.62
N ALA A 49 2.45 18.15 -43.89
CA ALA A 49 3.31 17.09 -44.45
C ALA A 49 2.56 15.77 -44.68
N GLY A 50 1.29 15.65 -44.24
CA GLY A 50 0.49 14.44 -44.38
C GLY A 50 0.59 13.48 -43.18
N ASP A 51 1.32 13.86 -42.10
CA ASP A 51 1.46 13.04 -40.92
C ASP A 51 0.24 13.20 -40.00
N ARG A 52 -0.17 12.10 -39.36
CA ARG A 52 -1.18 12.10 -38.30
C ARG A 52 -0.51 12.33 -36.95
N VAL A 53 -0.89 13.42 -36.29
CA VAL A 53 -0.38 13.77 -34.98
C VAL A 53 -1.52 13.84 -33.98
N ARG A 54 -1.25 13.42 -32.73
CA ARG A 54 -2.17 13.56 -31.62
C ARG A 54 -1.86 14.86 -30.87
N ALA A 55 -2.90 15.59 -30.53
CA ALA A 55 -2.82 16.78 -29.69
C ALA A 55 -3.98 16.80 -28.69
N TYR A 56 -3.79 17.50 -27.57
CA TYR A 56 -4.79 17.63 -26.53
C TYR A 56 -5.41 19.03 -26.57
N LEU A 57 -6.67 19.13 -26.17
CA LEU A 57 -7.41 20.38 -26.17
C LEU A 57 -7.13 21.15 -24.88
N GLY A 58 -6.60 22.36 -24.98
CA GLY A 58 -6.35 23.23 -23.82
C GLY A 58 -5.54 22.52 -22.73
N SER A 59 -6.10 22.42 -21.51
CA SER A 59 -5.48 21.74 -20.35
C SER A 59 -5.87 20.27 -20.18
N GLU A 60 -6.47 19.63 -21.21
CA GLU A 60 -6.92 18.22 -21.09
C GLU A 60 -5.77 17.25 -20.79
N ALA A 61 -4.53 17.59 -21.16
CA ALA A 61 -3.35 16.80 -20.80
C ALA A 61 -3.17 16.70 -19.28
N ASP A 62 -3.64 17.66 -18.49
CA ASP A 62 -3.56 17.66 -17.02
C ASP A 62 -4.46 16.57 -16.41
N HIS A 63 -5.49 16.10 -17.14
CA HIS A 63 -6.35 15.01 -16.72
C HIS A 63 -5.58 13.70 -16.55
N PHE A 64 -4.49 13.48 -17.27
CA PHE A 64 -3.62 12.31 -17.04
C PHE A 64 -3.00 12.34 -15.66
N PHE A 65 -2.48 13.49 -15.25
CA PHE A 65 -1.91 13.68 -13.91
C PHE A 65 -3.00 13.56 -12.84
N THR A 66 -4.13 14.26 -13.03
CA THR A 66 -5.26 14.25 -12.09
C THR A 66 -5.77 12.81 -11.85
N SER A 67 -5.91 12.04 -12.91
CA SER A 67 -6.39 10.66 -12.84
C SER A 67 -5.42 9.73 -12.12
N ALA A 68 -4.12 9.85 -12.41
CA ALA A 68 -3.08 9.08 -11.72
C ALA A 68 -2.97 9.48 -10.25
N PHE A 69 -3.07 10.77 -9.93
CA PHE A 69 -3.08 11.26 -8.55
C PHE A 69 -4.29 10.74 -7.77
N LEU A 70 -5.48 10.78 -8.38
CA LEU A 70 -6.70 10.23 -7.80
C LEU A 70 -6.55 8.73 -7.51
N PHE A 71 -5.98 7.97 -8.45
CA PHE A 71 -5.73 6.53 -8.29
C PHE A 71 -4.83 6.23 -7.09
N VAL A 72 -3.66 6.86 -7.04
CA VAL A 72 -2.70 6.67 -5.93
C VAL A 72 -3.28 7.18 -4.62
N GLY A 73 -4.00 8.31 -4.62
CA GLY A 73 -4.64 8.87 -3.44
C GLY A 73 -5.69 7.93 -2.84
N MET A 74 -6.59 7.39 -3.66
CA MET A 74 -7.62 6.44 -3.21
C MET A 74 -7.01 5.17 -2.60
N LEU A 75 -5.99 4.59 -3.26
CA LEU A 75 -5.28 3.42 -2.73
C LEU A 75 -4.50 3.74 -1.45
N SER A 76 -3.95 4.94 -1.34
CA SER A 76 -3.28 5.39 -0.11
C SER A 76 -4.24 5.43 1.08
N VAL A 77 -5.46 5.93 0.86
CA VAL A 77 -6.51 5.90 1.89
C VAL A 77 -6.84 4.47 2.29
N VAL A 78 -7.01 3.55 1.32
CA VAL A 78 -7.24 2.13 1.60
C VAL A 78 -6.09 1.53 2.41
N GLY A 79 -4.84 1.83 2.05
CA GLY A 79 -3.65 1.35 2.76
C GLY A 79 -3.58 1.84 4.21
N VAL A 80 -3.85 3.13 4.44
CA VAL A 80 -3.87 3.73 5.78
C VAL A 80 -4.99 3.13 6.64
N VAL A 81 -6.21 3.06 6.10
CA VAL A 81 -7.36 2.49 6.81
C VAL A 81 -7.10 1.02 7.16
N ALA A 82 -6.58 0.25 6.21
CA ALA A 82 -6.22 -1.15 6.44
C ALA A 82 -5.16 -1.30 7.53
N ALA A 83 -4.12 -0.46 7.53
CA ALA A 83 -3.07 -0.49 8.54
C ALA A 83 -3.63 -0.24 9.95
N VAL A 84 -4.47 0.80 10.10
CA VAL A 84 -5.12 1.13 11.38
C VAL A 84 -6.07 0.01 11.81
N TRP A 85 -6.85 -0.55 10.89
CA TRP A 85 -7.76 -1.67 11.20
C TRP A 85 -6.99 -2.91 11.62
N LEU A 86 -5.97 -3.31 10.89
CA LEU A 86 -5.14 -4.46 11.22
C LEU A 86 -4.41 -4.28 12.55
N TRP A 87 -4.05 -3.05 12.91
CA TRP A 87 -3.50 -2.75 14.22
C TRP A 87 -4.47 -3.08 15.37
N GLN A 88 -5.78 -2.98 15.16
CA GLN A 88 -6.78 -3.38 16.17
C GLN A 88 -6.80 -4.90 16.41
N TRP A 89 -6.24 -5.69 15.50
CA TRP A 89 -6.23 -7.15 15.58
C TRP A 89 -5.08 -7.65 16.46
N ARG A 90 -5.15 -7.29 17.74
CA ARG A 90 -4.09 -7.47 18.75
C ARG A 90 -3.46 -8.86 18.73
N ALA A 91 -4.26 -9.93 18.66
CA ALA A 91 -3.79 -11.32 18.71
C ALA A 91 -2.86 -11.70 17.54
N HIS A 92 -2.86 -10.95 16.43
CA HIS A 92 -2.09 -11.26 15.23
C HIS A 92 -0.98 -10.24 14.95
N ARG A 93 -0.79 -9.23 15.81
CA ARG A 93 0.27 -8.24 15.63
C ARG A 93 1.63 -8.90 15.46
N GLY A 94 2.47 -8.33 14.59
CA GLY A 94 3.82 -8.81 14.37
C GLY A 94 4.21 -8.90 12.88
N PRO A 95 5.37 -9.48 12.57
CA PRO A 95 5.98 -9.43 11.24
C PRO A 95 5.11 -10.10 10.15
N VAL A 96 4.37 -11.16 10.50
CA VAL A 96 3.49 -11.84 9.52
C VAL A 96 2.38 -10.92 9.04
N LEU A 97 1.80 -10.10 9.93
CA LEU A 97 0.69 -9.23 9.56
C LEU A 97 1.15 -8.02 8.76
N ILE A 98 2.30 -7.43 9.09
CA ILE A 98 2.87 -6.31 8.31
C ILE A 98 3.30 -6.79 6.92
N THR A 99 3.87 -8.00 6.80
CA THR A 99 4.20 -8.59 5.50
C THR A 99 2.93 -8.83 4.67
N ALA A 100 1.87 -9.35 5.32
CA ALA A 100 0.58 -9.54 4.64
C ALA A 100 -0.04 -8.20 4.20
N LEU A 101 0.11 -7.13 4.99
CA LEU A 101 -0.33 -5.78 4.64
C LEU A 101 0.46 -5.25 3.43
N ALA A 102 1.79 -5.41 3.40
CA ALA A 102 2.62 -4.92 2.30
C ALA A 102 2.32 -5.69 1.00
N VAL A 103 2.30 -7.03 1.05
CA VAL A 103 2.00 -7.87 -0.12
C VAL A 103 0.55 -7.65 -0.58
N GLY A 104 -0.39 -7.60 0.37
CA GLY A 104 -1.79 -7.34 0.07
C GLY A 104 -2.02 -5.96 -0.50
N GLY A 105 -1.29 -4.94 -0.01
CA GLY A 105 -1.36 -3.57 -0.53
C GLY A 105 -0.84 -3.48 -1.97
N ALA A 106 0.28 -4.14 -2.29
CA ALA A 106 0.77 -4.21 -3.67
C ALA A 106 -0.20 -4.98 -4.56
N GLY A 107 -0.78 -6.09 -4.07
CA GLY A 107 -1.82 -6.85 -4.76
C GLY A 107 -3.09 -6.03 -4.98
N ALA A 108 -3.49 -5.21 -4.01
CA ALA A 108 -4.62 -4.28 -4.12
C ALA A 108 -4.39 -3.24 -5.22
N ALA A 109 -3.18 -2.67 -5.28
CA ALA A 109 -2.81 -1.70 -6.31
C ALA A 109 -2.82 -2.33 -7.71
N ALA A 110 -2.28 -3.55 -7.85
CA ALA A 110 -2.31 -4.29 -9.10
C ALA A 110 -3.75 -4.64 -9.53
N ALA A 111 -4.58 -5.11 -8.61
CA ALA A 111 -5.99 -5.40 -8.87
C ALA A 111 -6.77 -4.14 -9.28
N ALA A 112 -6.56 -3.03 -8.57
CA ALA A 112 -7.17 -1.75 -8.90
C ALA A 112 -6.77 -1.28 -10.29
N ALA A 113 -5.47 -1.34 -10.62
CA ALA A 113 -4.97 -0.97 -11.95
C ALA A 113 -5.57 -1.84 -13.05
N GLY A 114 -5.61 -3.16 -12.83
CA GLY A 114 -6.19 -4.11 -13.80
C GLY A 114 -7.66 -3.85 -14.03
N VAL A 115 -8.45 -3.75 -12.96
CA VAL A 115 -9.90 -3.51 -13.06
C VAL A 115 -10.18 -2.13 -13.64
N GLY A 116 -9.52 -1.09 -13.13
CA GLY A 116 -9.70 0.28 -13.61
C GLY A 116 -9.37 0.41 -15.09
N ALA A 117 -8.22 -0.09 -15.52
CA ALA A 117 -7.80 -0.07 -16.92
C ALA A 117 -8.76 -0.87 -17.82
N ALA A 118 -9.22 -2.03 -17.37
CA ALA A 118 -10.16 -2.84 -18.12
C ALA A 118 -11.47 -2.10 -18.35
N LEU A 119 -12.06 -1.53 -17.30
CA LEU A 119 -13.31 -0.77 -17.37
C LEU A 119 -13.17 0.44 -18.28
N MET A 120 -12.07 1.20 -18.14
CA MET A 120 -11.80 2.36 -18.99
C MET A 120 -11.61 1.96 -20.46
N ARG A 121 -10.91 0.86 -20.71
CA ARG A 121 -10.76 0.34 -22.09
C ARG A 121 -12.11 -0.10 -22.70
N MET A 122 -12.98 -0.70 -21.89
CA MET A 122 -14.33 -1.06 -22.34
C MET A 122 -15.19 0.19 -22.64
N ARG A 123 -14.99 1.28 -21.90
CA ARG A 123 -15.78 2.51 -22.03
C ARG A 123 -15.31 3.41 -23.17
N TYR A 124 -14.00 3.58 -23.35
CA TYR A 124 -13.41 4.55 -24.29
C TYR A 124 -12.72 3.87 -25.49
N GLY A 125 -12.48 2.57 -25.43
CA GLY A 125 -11.74 1.85 -26.46
C GLY A 125 -10.26 2.20 -26.51
N VAL A 126 -9.65 1.98 -27.66
CA VAL A 126 -8.27 2.36 -27.98
C VAL A 126 -8.31 3.31 -29.16
N VAL A 127 -7.69 4.48 -29.03
CA VAL A 127 -7.64 5.45 -30.13
C VAL A 127 -6.68 4.95 -31.20
N ASP A 128 -7.21 4.68 -32.40
CA ASP A 128 -6.41 4.35 -33.59
C ASP A 128 -6.02 5.62 -34.32
N ILE A 129 -4.79 6.06 -34.13
CA ILE A 129 -4.25 7.27 -34.76
C ILE A 129 -4.05 7.03 -36.26
N ALA A 130 -3.62 5.80 -36.65
CA ALA A 130 -3.33 5.48 -38.04
C ALA A 130 -4.61 5.36 -38.89
N GLY A 131 -5.67 4.80 -38.30
CA GLY A 131 -6.97 4.66 -38.93
C GLY A 131 -7.91 5.87 -38.73
N ALA A 132 -7.48 6.94 -38.10
CA ALA A 132 -8.33 8.11 -37.88
C ALA A 132 -8.84 8.70 -39.22
N PRO A 133 -10.16 9.03 -39.33
CA PRO A 133 -10.79 9.50 -40.56
C PRO A 133 -10.47 10.99 -40.83
N VAL A 134 -9.18 11.31 -40.96
CA VAL A 134 -8.70 12.65 -41.33
C VAL A 134 -8.32 12.71 -42.78
N THR A 135 -8.80 13.75 -43.49
CA THR A 135 -8.53 14.03 -44.90
C THR A 135 -8.01 15.45 -45.08
N PRO A 136 -7.42 15.83 -46.24
CA PRO A 136 -7.00 17.18 -46.49
C PRO A 136 -8.09 18.23 -46.28
N GLU A 137 -9.37 17.89 -46.50
CA GLU A 137 -10.55 18.73 -46.32
C GLU A 137 -11.03 18.76 -44.86
N ARG A 138 -10.88 17.63 -44.16
CA ARG A 138 -11.24 17.48 -42.73
C ARG A 138 -10.01 17.02 -41.95
N ARG A 139 -9.19 17.98 -41.59
CA ARG A 139 -7.87 17.79 -41.01
C ARG A 139 -7.87 17.42 -39.52
N VAL A 140 -9.02 17.44 -38.83
CA VAL A 140 -9.14 17.25 -37.40
C VAL A 140 -10.24 16.23 -37.10
N HIS A 141 -9.94 15.24 -36.30
CA HIS A 141 -10.88 14.27 -35.73
C HIS A 141 -10.80 14.30 -34.21
N TYR A 142 -11.93 14.56 -33.55
CA TYR A 142 -12.02 14.59 -32.08
C TYR A 142 -12.08 13.19 -31.53
N VAL A 143 -11.31 12.94 -30.46
CA VAL A 143 -11.24 11.66 -29.78
C VAL A 143 -11.34 11.85 -28.26
N VAL A 144 -11.88 10.85 -27.58
CA VAL A 144 -11.89 10.78 -26.14
C VAL A 144 -11.06 9.58 -25.73
N GLU A 145 -10.09 9.80 -24.85
CA GLU A 145 -9.15 8.78 -24.42
C GLU A 145 -9.38 8.37 -22.96
N ALA A 146 -9.05 7.12 -22.68
CA ALA A 146 -9.00 6.63 -21.30
C ALA A 146 -7.95 7.39 -20.50
N PRO A 147 -8.26 7.82 -19.26
CA PRO A 147 -7.30 8.47 -18.40
C PRO A 147 -6.17 7.53 -17.99
N ALA A 148 -5.03 8.10 -17.60
CA ALA A 148 -3.88 7.35 -17.13
C ALA A 148 -4.10 6.80 -15.73
N VAL A 149 -3.73 5.53 -15.51
CA VAL A 149 -3.69 4.89 -14.19
C VAL A 149 -2.39 5.27 -13.45
N PHE A 150 -1.29 5.44 -14.18
CA PHE A 150 0.04 5.64 -13.63
C PHE A 150 0.62 7.01 -13.99
N PHE A 151 1.54 7.52 -13.16
CA PHE A 151 2.23 8.79 -13.39
C PHE A 151 3.21 8.79 -14.57
N GLY A 152 3.29 7.71 -15.32
CA GLY A 152 4.17 7.62 -16.49
C GLY A 152 4.15 6.25 -17.11
N HIS A 153 5.05 6.02 -18.07
CA HIS A 153 5.08 4.83 -18.90
C HIS A 153 6.30 3.94 -18.66
N THR A 154 7.28 4.41 -17.89
CA THR A 154 8.46 3.58 -17.58
C THR A 154 8.14 2.56 -16.50
N SER A 155 8.81 1.41 -16.53
CA SER A 155 8.62 0.34 -15.54
C SER A 155 8.84 0.84 -14.11
N LEU A 156 9.78 1.76 -13.90
CA LEU A 156 10.04 2.36 -12.58
C LEU A 156 8.87 3.22 -12.10
N GLN A 157 8.32 4.07 -12.96
CA GLN A 157 7.17 4.93 -12.61
C GLN A 157 5.93 4.10 -12.28
N ILE A 158 5.68 3.05 -13.05
CA ILE A 158 4.60 2.10 -12.79
C ILE A 158 4.82 1.40 -11.44
N ALA A 159 6.03 0.88 -11.20
CA ALA A 159 6.37 0.23 -9.94
C ALA A 159 6.21 1.17 -8.74
N CYS A 160 6.70 2.41 -8.84
CA CYS A 160 6.51 3.42 -7.79
C CYS A 160 5.03 3.70 -7.51
N SER A 161 4.19 3.82 -8.55
CA SER A 161 2.75 4.06 -8.41
C SER A 161 2.04 2.89 -7.69
N LEU A 162 2.49 1.64 -7.93
CA LEU A 162 1.92 0.45 -7.30
C LEU A 162 2.43 0.24 -5.86
N VAL A 163 3.70 0.53 -5.60
CA VAL A 163 4.33 0.27 -4.30
C VAL A 163 4.03 1.38 -3.29
N PHE A 164 3.88 2.62 -3.73
CA PHE A 164 3.70 3.77 -2.85
C PHE A 164 2.54 3.62 -1.84
N PRO A 165 1.32 3.21 -2.23
CA PRO A 165 0.21 3.02 -1.29
C PRO A 165 0.48 1.90 -0.28
N ALA A 166 1.14 0.82 -0.72
CA ALA A 166 1.54 -0.29 0.16
C ALA A 166 2.61 0.15 1.17
N ALA A 167 3.60 0.92 0.72
CA ALA A 167 4.64 1.49 1.58
C ALA A 167 4.06 2.45 2.62
N LEU A 168 3.09 3.29 2.22
CA LEU A 168 2.40 4.20 3.14
C LEU A 168 1.62 3.42 4.20
N GLY A 169 0.88 2.38 3.83
CA GLY A 169 0.19 1.51 4.78
C GLY A 169 1.16 0.83 5.75
N ALA A 170 2.29 0.31 5.25
CA ALA A 170 3.32 -0.29 6.07
C ALA A 170 3.97 0.72 7.03
N LEU A 171 4.20 1.96 6.57
CA LEU A 171 4.70 3.05 7.40
C LEU A 171 3.74 3.37 8.55
N VAL A 172 2.44 3.51 8.26
CA VAL A 172 1.43 3.76 9.30
C VAL A 172 1.40 2.62 10.32
N TYR A 173 1.47 1.37 9.87
CA TYR A 173 1.54 0.23 10.79
C TYR A 173 2.82 0.26 11.63
N ALA A 174 3.97 0.61 11.05
CA ALA A 174 5.22 0.76 11.76
C ALA A 174 5.17 1.88 12.81
N MET A 175 4.54 3.02 12.48
CA MET A 175 4.32 4.11 13.44
C MET A 175 3.47 3.65 14.63
N CYS A 176 2.41 2.88 14.40
CA CYS A 176 1.64 2.27 15.47
C CYS A 176 2.48 1.32 16.34
N ALA A 177 3.39 0.56 15.71
CA ALA A 177 4.28 -0.36 16.42
C ALA A 177 5.29 0.38 17.31
N VAL A 178 5.91 1.43 16.80
CA VAL A 178 6.87 2.25 17.57
C VAL A 178 6.19 3.04 18.68
N SER A 179 4.92 3.40 18.51
CA SER A 179 4.14 4.14 19.53
C SER A 179 3.71 3.27 20.71
N THR A 180 3.90 1.95 20.65
CA THR A 180 3.59 1.07 21.81
C THR A 180 4.80 0.91 22.71
N SER A 181 4.57 0.94 24.02
CA SER A 181 5.62 0.75 25.04
C SER A 181 5.89 -0.73 25.37
N ARG A 182 5.26 -1.65 24.65
CA ARG A 182 5.36 -3.09 24.90
C ARG A 182 6.24 -3.75 23.86
N ASP A 183 7.27 -4.46 24.28
CA ASP A 183 8.20 -5.19 23.40
C ASP A 183 7.52 -6.30 22.58
N ASP A 184 6.44 -6.89 23.14
CA ASP A 184 5.64 -7.92 22.47
C ASP A 184 4.53 -7.35 21.56
N LEU A 185 4.47 -6.02 21.35
CA LEU A 185 3.40 -5.30 20.65
C LEU A 185 2.00 -5.60 21.21
N GLY A 186 1.89 -6.23 22.37
CA GLY A 186 0.65 -6.76 22.94
C GLY A 186 0.04 -7.90 22.13
N GLY A 187 0.87 -8.66 21.39
CA GLY A 187 0.46 -9.80 20.57
C GLY A 187 0.24 -11.09 21.38
N TRP A 188 -0.11 -12.18 20.67
CA TRP A 188 -0.24 -13.52 21.24
C TRP A 188 0.98 -14.40 20.86
N PRO A 189 1.53 -15.26 21.76
CA PRO A 189 1.22 -15.37 23.19
C PRO A 189 1.76 -14.16 23.96
N PRO A 190 1.07 -13.71 25.03
CA PRO A 190 1.58 -12.65 25.88
C PRO A 190 2.88 -13.10 26.55
N GLN A 191 3.92 -12.27 26.45
CA GLN A 191 5.15 -12.53 27.19
C GLN A 191 4.97 -12.03 28.61
N GLU A 192 5.14 -12.93 29.57
CA GLU A 192 5.25 -12.53 30.99
C GLU A 192 6.55 -11.75 31.16
N TYR A 193 6.44 -10.52 31.71
CA TYR A 193 7.60 -9.77 32.11
C TYR A 193 8.35 -10.56 33.16
N GLN A 194 9.45 -11.21 32.79
CA GLN A 194 10.42 -11.71 33.75
C GLN A 194 11.24 -10.52 34.23
N PRO A 195 11.04 -10.03 35.48
CA PRO A 195 11.96 -9.06 36.02
C PRO A 195 13.34 -9.70 35.95
N VAL A 196 14.30 -8.98 35.38
CA VAL A 196 15.70 -9.38 35.42
C VAL A 196 16.01 -9.58 36.90
N SER A 197 16.05 -10.84 37.33
CA SER A 197 16.48 -11.19 38.66
C SER A 197 17.90 -10.68 38.76
N GLY A 198 18.06 -9.50 39.38
CA GLY A 198 19.36 -8.96 39.71
C GLY A 198 20.09 -10.09 40.46
N ARG A 199 21.12 -10.63 39.83
CA ARG A 199 22.04 -11.54 40.49
C ARG A 199 22.59 -10.73 41.63
N THR A 200 21.96 -10.84 42.82
CA THR A 200 22.59 -10.49 44.06
C THR A 200 23.78 -11.43 44.17
N GLU A 201 24.92 -11.01 43.64
CA GLU A 201 26.20 -11.53 44.09
C GLU A 201 26.23 -11.24 45.60
N THR A 202 25.83 -12.24 46.36
CA THR A 202 26.23 -12.32 47.74
C THR A 202 27.75 -12.37 47.71
N VAL A 203 28.36 -11.21 47.93
CA VAL A 203 29.76 -11.13 48.28
C VAL A 203 29.84 -11.73 49.68
N ASP A 204 29.99 -13.04 49.69
CA ASP A 204 30.31 -13.84 50.87
C ASP A 204 31.80 -13.59 51.18
N GLY A 205 32.09 -12.38 51.64
CA GLY A 205 33.39 -11.97 52.20
C GLY A 205 33.50 -12.43 53.62
N ALA A 206 33.50 -13.73 53.81
CA ALA A 206 33.92 -14.31 55.06
C ALA A 206 35.43 -14.03 55.27
N LEU A 207 35.69 -12.94 56.03
CA LEU A 207 37.03 -12.72 56.55
C LEU A 207 37.40 -13.89 57.46
N PRO A 208 38.57 -14.54 57.32
CA PRO A 208 39.00 -15.61 58.22
C PRO A 208 39.28 -15.00 59.61
N VAL A 209 38.51 -15.39 60.60
CA VAL A 209 38.79 -15.12 62.01
C VAL A 209 40.03 -15.91 62.37
N GLY A 210 41.14 -15.17 62.58
CA GLY A 210 42.39 -15.73 63.08
C GLY A 210 42.22 -16.33 64.48
N PRO A 211 43.03 -17.33 64.85
CA PRO A 211 42.94 -18.02 66.14
C PRO A 211 43.33 -17.08 67.26
N GLN A 212 42.43 -16.89 68.24
CA GLN A 212 42.74 -16.19 69.51
C GLN A 212 43.54 -17.17 70.38
N SER A 213 44.76 -16.77 70.70
CA SER A 213 45.62 -17.41 71.68
C SER A 213 45.08 -17.24 73.10
N PRO A 214 45.04 -18.26 73.95
CA PRO A 214 44.69 -18.08 75.35
C PRO A 214 45.89 -17.51 76.15
N SER A 215 45.70 -16.34 76.72
CA SER A 215 46.63 -15.78 77.74
C SER A 215 46.30 -16.32 79.11
N ARG A 216 47.32 -16.76 79.81
CA ARG A 216 47.34 -17.16 81.25
C ARG A 216 46.94 -15.99 82.15
#